data_91c1c905606346622516fa9382905118
#
_entry.id   91c1c905606346622516fa9382905118
#
_cell.length_a   1.000
_cell.length_b   1.000
_cell.length_c   1.000
_cell.angle_alpha   90.00
_cell.angle_beta   90.00
_cell.angle_gamma   90.00
#
_symmetry.space_group_name_H-M   'P 1'
#
loop_
_entity.id
_entity.type
_entity.pdbx_description
1 polymer ?
#
loop_
_entity_poly.entity_id
_entity_poly.type
_entity_poly.pdbx_seq_one_letter_code
_entity_poly.pdbx_strand_id
1 'polypeptide(L)'
;MSVDVKYRTKATATGGREGHSATEDGAVDVKLVTPKELGGGGGDGVNPEQLFATGYAACFLGALKAVAGKDKIKVPADATVQAEVGIGPRSDGEGFGLEVALTVTLPGVEDDVVDDLMARAHVVCPYSHATKNNIKVDLKRG
;
A
#
# COMPACT_ATOMS: atom_id res chain seq x y z
N MET A 1 -11.03 16.83 -8.28
CA MET A 1 -11.98 15.82 -7.80
C MET A 1 -12.15 15.96 -6.30
N SER A 2 -13.37 16.03 -5.81
CA SER A 2 -13.66 16.15 -4.36
C SER A 2 -14.01 14.80 -3.76
N VAL A 3 -13.83 14.68 -2.44
CA VAL A 3 -14.14 13.47 -1.68
C VAL A 3 -15.13 13.83 -0.58
N ASP A 4 -16.21 13.06 -0.46
CA ASP A 4 -17.14 13.17 0.69
C ASP A 4 -16.56 12.38 1.86
N VAL A 5 -15.80 13.06 2.71
CA VAL A 5 -15.00 12.45 3.78
C VAL A 5 -15.89 11.87 4.88
N LYS A 6 -15.80 10.57 5.11
CA LYS A 6 -16.57 9.84 6.13
C LYS A 6 -15.76 9.53 7.41
N TYR A 7 -14.44 9.53 7.32
CA TYR A 7 -13.54 9.20 8.43
C TYR A 7 -12.25 10.01 8.32
N ARG A 8 -11.71 10.41 9.45
CA ARG A 8 -10.42 11.12 9.56
C ARG A 8 -9.56 10.47 10.63
N THR A 9 -8.28 10.39 10.38
CA THR A 9 -7.28 10.02 11.37
C THR A 9 -6.11 10.99 11.29
N LYS A 10 -5.33 11.06 12.34
CA LYS A 10 -4.15 11.94 12.42
C LYS A 10 -2.98 11.16 12.99
N ALA A 11 -1.80 11.46 12.49
CA ALA A 11 -0.54 10.97 13.06
C ALA A 11 0.44 12.11 13.16
N THR A 12 1.33 12.02 14.15
CA THR A 12 2.39 13.01 14.37
C THR A 12 3.73 12.30 14.39
N ALA A 13 4.71 12.85 13.67
CA ALA A 13 6.06 12.34 13.66
C ALA A 13 7.04 13.36 14.24
N THR A 14 8.06 12.85 14.92
CA THR A 14 9.22 13.61 15.38
C THR A 14 10.49 12.93 14.89
N GLY A 15 11.55 13.71 14.64
CA GLY A 15 12.85 13.17 14.23
C GLY A 15 12.91 12.60 12.81
N GLY A 16 11.87 12.76 12.01
CA GLY A 16 11.84 12.28 10.64
C GLY A 16 12.03 10.77 10.54
N ARG A 17 12.96 10.31 9.69
CA ARG A 17 13.22 8.89 9.45
C ARG A 17 13.98 8.18 10.58
N GLU A 18 14.42 8.90 11.61
CA GLU A 18 15.19 8.37 12.76
C GLU A 18 14.45 8.57 14.09
N GLY A 19 13.20 8.93 14.06
CA GLY A 19 12.45 9.30 15.24
C GLY A 19 11.31 8.35 15.57
N HIS A 20 10.13 8.94 15.72
CA HIS A 20 8.94 8.24 16.17
C HIS A 20 7.71 8.80 15.44
N SER A 21 6.77 7.94 15.12
CA SER A 21 5.48 8.35 14.56
C SER A 21 4.36 7.54 15.18
N ALA A 22 3.28 8.21 15.54
CA ALA A 22 2.12 7.55 16.14
C ALA A 22 0.83 8.23 15.69
N THR A 23 -0.22 7.41 15.55
CA THR A 23 -1.57 7.92 15.41
C THR A 23 -2.07 8.48 16.74
N GLU A 24 -3.02 9.42 16.68
CA GLU A 24 -3.58 10.10 17.85
C GLU A 24 -4.18 9.11 18.87
N ASP A 25 -4.77 8.01 18.37
CA ASP A 25 -5.35 6.94 19.21
C ASP A 25 -4.33 5.88 19.66
N GLY A 26 -3.07 5.98 19.20
CA GLY A 26 -2.01 5.02 19.54
C GLY A 26 -2.11 3.68 18.83
N ALA A 27 -3.07 3.49 17.92
CA ALA A 27 -3.22 2.22 17.21
C ALA A 27 -2.00 1.90 16.34
N VAL A 28 -1.37 2.91 15.75
CA VAL A 28 -0.05 2.82 15.13
C VAL A 28 0.90 3.66 15.97
N ASP A 29 1.95 3.03 16.48
CA ASP A 29 2.95 3.66 17.33
C ASP A 29 4.29 3.00 17.03
N VAL A 30 5.16 3.68 16.30
CA VAL A 30 6.35 3.07 15.72
C VAL A 30 7.60 3.92 15.90
N LYS A 31 8.69 3.22 16.21
CA LYS A 31 10.03 3.77 16.12
C LYS A 31 10.49 3.70 14.67
N LEU A 32 11.08 4.77 14.18
CA LEU A 32 11.56 4.88 12.80
C LEU A 32 13.07 4.73 12.74
N VAL A 33 13.53 3.96 11.76
CA VAL A 33 14.96 3.82 11.43
C VAL A 33 15.14 3.89 9.93
N THR A 34 16.21 4.58 9.51
CA THR A 34 16.58 4.64 8.10
C THR A 34 17.33 3.36 7.72
N PRO A 35 16.88 2.64 6.68
CA PRO A 35 17.59 1.44 6.24
C PRO A 35 18.97 1.76 5.67
N LYS A 36 19.86 0.78 5.71
CA LYS A 36 21.24 0.94 5.22
C LYS A 36 21.30 1.34 3.75
N GLU A 37 20.39 0.84 2.95
CA GLU A 37 20.28 1.15 1.51
C GLU A 37 20.01 2.63 1.23
N LEU A 38 19.46 3.35 2.22
CA LEU A 38 19.25 4.81 2.15
C LEU A 38 20.27 5.59 2.96
N GLY A 39 21.38 4.95 3.34
CA GLY A 39 22.47 5.59 4.08
C GLY A 39 22.31 5.63 5.58
N GLY A 40 21.32 4.94 6.14
CA GLY A 40 21.10 4.88 7.57
C GLY A 40 21.87 3.76 8.27
N GLY A 41 21.72 3.69 9.59
CA GLY A 41 22.34 2.64 10.41
C GLY A 41 21.64 1.30 10.38
N GLY A 42 20.38 1.28 9.96
CA GLY A 42 19.52 0.10 10.12
C GLY A 42 19.19 -0.15 11.59
N GLY A 43 18.80 -1.37 11.90
CA GLY A 43 18.45 -1.78 13.25
C GLY A 43 16.95 -1.95 13.47
N ASP A 44 16.55 -2.02 14.73
CA ASP A 44 15.15 -2.26 15.10
C ASP A 44 14.31 -1.01 14.91
N GLY A 45 13.30 -1.11 14.09
CA GLY A 45 12.37 -0.05 13.77
C GLY A 45 11.76 -0.25 12.39
N VAL A 46 10.90 0.66 12.01
CA VAL A 46 10.22 0.65 10.71
C VAL A 46 10.61 1.88 9.89
N ASN A 47 10.26 1.88 8.61
CA ASN A 47 10.44 3.05 7.75
C ASN A 47 9.11 3.41 7.06
N PRO A 48 8.99 4.61 6.49
CA PRO A 48 7.76 5.02 5.81
C PRO A 48 7.35 4.11 4.66
N GLU A 49 8.31 3.49 3.96
CA GLU A 49 8.02 2.59 2.85
C GLU A 49 7.35 1.30 3.33
N GLN A 50 7.74 0.78 4.50
CA GLN A 50 7.07 -0.36 5.13
C GLN A 50 5.64 -0.02 5.55
N LEU A 51 5.42 1.17 6.10
CA LEU A 51 4.08 1.66 6.45
C LEU A 51 3.20 1.81 5.20
N PHE A 52 3.77 2.37 4.14
CA PHE A 52 3.08 2.50 2.85
C PHE A 52 2.70 1.12 2.28
N ALA A 53 3.64 0.17 2.31
CA ALA A 53 3.42 -1.19 1.82
C ALA A 53 2.31 -1.91 2.59
N THR A 54 2.34 -1.88 3.93
CA THR A 54 1.31 -2.52 4.76
C THR A 54 -0.06 -1.88 4.55
N GLY A 55 -0.11 -0.56 4.47
CA GLY A 55 -1.35 0.18 4.20
C GLY A 55 -1.92 -0.15 2.82
N TYR A 56 -1.08 -0.14 1.79
CA TYR A 56 -1.52 -0.41 0.42
C TYR A 56 -2.03 -1.85 0.27
N ALA A 57 -1.28 -2.83 0.80
CA ALA A 57 -1.70 -4.24 0.75
C ALA A 57 -3.09 -4.44 1.35
N ALA A 58 -3.33 -3.90 2.53
CA ALA A 58 -4.62 -3.99 3.22
C ALA A 58 -5.73 -3.24 2.47
N CYS A 59 -5.45 -2.03 2.01
CA CYS A 59 -6.41 -1.21 1.27
C CYS A 59 -6.83 -1.88 -0.05
N PHE A 60 -5.86 -2.42 -0.79
CA PHE A 60 -6.12 -3.09 -2.06
C PHE A 60 -6.91 -4.39 -1.87
N LEU A 61 -6.57 -5.21 -0.89
CA LEU A 61 -7.35 -6.42 -0.59
C LEU A 61 -8.77 -6.09 -0.18
N GLY A 62 -8.96 -5.03 0.61
CA GLY A 62 -10.30 -4.54 0.96
C GLY A 62 -11.11 -4.13 -0.27
N ALA A 63 -10.49 -3.39 -1.19
CA ALA A 63 -11.13 -2.99 -2.46
C ALA A 63 -11.49 -4.22 -3.31
N LEU A 64 -10.60 -5.20 -3.40
CA LEU A 64 -10.83 -6.45 -4.15
C LEU A 64 -12.02 -7.22 -3.56
N LYS A 65 -12.09 -7.35 -2.25
CA LYS A 65 -13.22 -7.99 -1.57
C LYS A 65 -14.53 -7.24 -1.84
N ALA A 66 -14.49 -5.92 -1.85
CA ALA A 66 -15.67 -5.10 -2.13
C ALA A 66 -16.20 -5.30 -3.56
N VAL A 67 -15.32 -5.33 -4.57
CA VAL A 67 -15.77 -5.56 -5.95
C VAL A 67 -16.22 -7.01 -6.17
N ALA A 68 -15.53 -7.97 -5.57
CA ALA A 68 -15.94 -9.38 -5.62
C ALA A 68 -17.32 -9.60 -4.99
N GLY A 69 -17.59 -8.94 -3.86
CA GLY A 69 -18.87 -9.03 -3.17
C GLY A 69 -20.06 -8.54 -4.00
N LYS A 70 -19.86 -7.50 -4.81
CA LYS A 70 -20.89 -7.01 -5.75
C LYS A 70 -21.29 -8.06 -6.77
N ASP A 71 -20.36 -8.89 -7.20
CA ASP A 71 -20.56 -9.96 -8.18
C ASP A 71 -20.86 -11.30 -7.51
N LYS A 72 -21.00 -11.32 -6.18
CA LYS A 72 -21.21 -12.54 -5.39
C LYS A 72 -20.11 -13.59 -5.60
N ILE A 73 -18.88 -13.11 -5.87
CA ILE A 73 -17.68 -13.95 -5.96
C ILE A 73 -17.10 -14.08 -4.57
N LYS A 74 -16.90 -15.32 -4.12
CA LYS A 74 -16.30 -15.58 -2.81
C LYS A 74 -14.77 -15.42 -2.90
N VAL A 75 -14.23 -14.51 -2.10
CA VAL A 75 -12.79 -14.39 -1.92
C VAL A 75 -12.35 -15.40 -0.86
N PRO A 76 -11.36 -16.27 -1.16
CA PRO A 76 -10.88 -17.25 -0.18
C PRO A 76 -10.38 -16.57 1.11
N ALA A 77 -10.55 -17.26 2.25
CA ALA A 77 -10.09 -16.74 3.54
C ALA A 77 -8.57 -16.56 3.61
N ASP A 78 -7.83 -17.35 2.84
CA ASP A 78 -6.36 -17.31 2.73
C ASP A 78 -5.86 -16.44 1.56
N ALA A 79 -6.74 -15.64 0.96
CA ALA A 79 -6.36 -14.66 -0.06
C ALA A 79 -5.36 -13.65 0.50
N THR A 80 -4.36 -13.29 -0.31
CA THR A 80 -3.34 -12.32 0.08
C THR A 80 -3.11 -11.28 -1.01
N VAL A 81 -2.71 -10.10 -0.55
CA VAL A 81 -2.08 -9.08 -1.40
C VAL A 81 -0.72 -8.76 -0.79
N GLN A 82 0.32 -8.91 -1.57
CA GLN A 82 1.65 -8.47 -1.20
C GLN A 82 1.94 -7.17 -1.94
N ALA A 83 2.34 -6.14 -1.22
CA ALA A 83 2.79 -4.87 -1.80
C ALA A 83 4.31 -4.77 -1.64
N GLU A 84 5.01 -4.68 -2.75
CA GLU A 84 6.43 -4.36 -2.80
C GLU A 84 6.56 -2.88 -3.13
N VAL A 85 7.27 -2.12 -2.29
CA VAL A 85 7.46 -0.68 -2.46
C VAL A 85 8.95 -0.39 -2.59
N GLY A 86 9.33 0.20 -3.71
CA GLY A 86 10.68 0.68 -3.95
C GLY A 86 10.77 2.20 -3.83
N ILE A 87 11.93 2.69 -3.39
CA ILE A 87 12.24 4.12 -3.32
C ILE A 87 13.56 4.39 -4.01
N GLY A 88 13.65 5.49 -4.75
CA GLY A 88 14.88 5.91 -5.39
C GLY A 88 14.80 7.34 -5.92
N PRO A 89 15.92 7.89 -6.42
CA PRO A 89 15.94 9.21 -7.04
C PRO A 89 15.00 9.26 -8.26
N ARG A 90 14.26 10.35 -8.38
CA ARG A 90 13.42 10.60 -9.53
C ARG A 90 14.24 11.01 -10.75
N SER A 91 13.77 10.62 -11.93
CA SER A 91 14.46 10.95 -13.20
C SER A 91 14.47 12.44 -13.53
N ASP A 92 13.55 13.23 -12.93
CA ASP A 92 13.53 14.69 -13.09
C ASP A 92 14.53 15.43 -12.19
N GLY A 93 15.22 14.72 -11.29
CA GLY A 93 16.18 15.30 -10.36
C GLY A 93 15.58 16.07 -9.19
N GLU A 94 14.26 16.06 -9.03
CA GLU A 94 13.54 16.85 -8.02
C GLU A 94 13.34 16.11 -6.68
N GLY A 95 14.09 15.02 -6.45
CA GLY A 95 14.03 14.27 -5.19
C GLY A 95 13.80 12.79 -5.40
N PHE A 96 13.11 12.16 -4.45
CA PHE A 96 12.86 10.72 -4.44
C PHE A 96 11.42 10.41 -4.86
N GLY A 97 11.23 9.25 -5.43
CA GLY A 97 9.93 8.72 -5.81
C GLY A 97 9.76 7.26 -5.40
N LEU A 98 8.55 6.78 -5.51
CA LEU A 98 8.19 5.40 -5.19
C LEU A 98 7.75 4.67 -6.46
N GLU A 99 7.96 3.35 -6.48
CA GLU A 99 7.25 2.44 -7.38
C GLU A 99 6.66 1.29 -6.56
N VAL A 100 5.61 0.67 -7.06
CA VAL A 100 4.87 -0.37 -6.34
C VAL A 100 4.62 -1.56 -7.26
N ALA A 101 4.72 -2.77 -6.72
CA ALA A 101 4.18 -3.98 -7.33
C ALA A 101 3.21 -4.64 -6.34
N LEU A 102 1.98 -4.90 -6.80
CA LEU A 102 0.96 -5.60 -6.01
C LEU A 102 0.82 -7.02 -6.57
N THR A 103 1.08 -8.02 -5.74
CA THR A 103 0.89 -9.43 -6.09
C THR A 103 -0.33 -9.96 -5.36
N VAL A 104 -1.33 -10.40 -6.12
CA VAL A 104 -2.60 -10.91 -5.60
C VAL A 104 -2.63 -12.42 -5.73
N THR A 105 -2.88 -13.11 -4.62
CA THR A 105 -3.04 -14.57 -4.59
C THR A 105 -4.43 -14.92 -4.07
N LEU A 106 -5.24 -15.50 -4.94
CA LEU A 106 -6.59 -15.97 -4.60
C LEU A 106 -6.65 -17.48 -4.84
N PRO A 107 -6.27 -18.30 -3.83
CA PRO A 107 -6.22 -19.75 -4.02
C PRO A 107 -7.56 -20.33 -4.50
N GLY A 108 -7.51 -21.15 -5.57
CA GLY A 108 -8.69 -21.83 -6.11
C GLY A 108 -9.60 -20.94 -6.99
N VAL A 109 -9.23 -19.69 -7.23
CA VAL A 109 -9.97 -18.79 -8.14
C VAL A 109 -9.31 -18.82 -9.52
N GLU A 110 -10.11 -18.91 -10.58
CA GLU A 110 -9.62 -18.92 -11.96
C GLU A 110 -8.84 -17.66 -12.31
N ASP A 111 -7.79 -17.79 -13.10
CA ASP A 111 -6.85 -16.72 -13.44
C ASP A 111 -7.54 -15.50 -14.06
N ASP A 112 -8.47 -15.70 -14.97
CA ASP A 112 -9.21 -14.62 -15.62
C ASP A 112 -10.10 -13.85 -14.64
N VAL A 113 -10.67 -14.53 -13.65
CA VAL A 113 -11.43 -13.90 -12.56
C VAL A 113 -10.51 -13.08 -11.66
N VAL A 114 -9.34 -13.60 -11.31
CA VAL A 114 -8.33 -12.84 -10.54
C VAL A 114 -7.91 -11.58 -11.28
N ASP A 115 -7.61 -11.68 -12.57
CA ASP A 115 -7.20 -10.53 -13.39
C ASP A 115 -8.29 -9.46 -13.46
N ASP A 116 -9.54 -9.86 -13.64
CA ASP A 116 -10.67 -8.92 -13.64
C ASP A 116 -10.84 -8.24 -12.29
N LEU A 117 -10.81 -9.00 -11.20
CA LEU A 117 -10.92 -8.46 -9.84
C LEU A 117 -9.80 -7.49 -9.52
N MET A 118 -8.54 -7.81 -9.91
CA MET A 118 -7.40 -6.91 -9.73
C MET A 118 -7.58 -5.59 -10.46
N ALA A 119 -7.97 -5.64 -11.73
CA ALA A 119 -8.17 -4.44 -12.53
C ALA A 119 -9.25 -3.53 -11.93
N ARG A 120 -10.35 -4.12 -11.48
CA ARG A 120 -11.46 -3.38 -10.86
C ARG A 120 -11.09 -2.87 -9.46
N ALA A 121 -10.38 -3.65 -8.67
CA ALA A 121 -9.88 -3.22 -7.37
C ALA A 121 -8.95 -2.00 -7.51
N HIS A 122 -8.11 -1.99 -8.56
CA HIS A 122 -7.20 -0.87 -8.83
C HIS A 122 -7.96 0.44 -9.15
N VAL A 123 -9.18 0.35 -9.67
CA VAL A 123 -10.03 1.53 -9.89
C VAL A 123 -10.61 2.07 -8.59
N VAL A 124 -11.06 1.18 -7.68
CA VAL A 124 -11.82 1.59 -6.49
C VAL A 124 -10.96 1.76 -5.23
N CYS A 125 -9.75 1.22 -5.22
CA CYS A 125 -8.84 1.34 -4.07
C CYS A 125 -8.41 2.79 -3.86
N PRO A 126 -8.61 3.38 -2.67
CA PRO A 126 -8.19 4.75 -2.40
C PRO A 126 -6.69 5.00 -2.59
N TYR A 127 -5.85 4.03 -2.24
CA TYR A 127 -4.40 4.16 -2.46
C TYR A 127 -4.05 4.10 -3.95
N SER A 128 -4.70 3.22 -4.72
CA SER A 128 -4.53 3.19 -6.17
C SER A 128 -4.98 4.50 -6.82
N HIS A 129 -6.06 5.10 -6.32
CA HIS A 129 -6.50 6.42 -6.77
C HIS A 129 -5.43 7.50 -6.46
N ALA A 130 -4.81 7.44 -5.30
CA ALA A 130 -3.75 8.38 -4.91
C ALA A 130 -2.47 8.23 -5.75
N THR A 131 -2.17 7.02 -6.22
CA THR A 131 -0.98 6.73 -7.03
C THR A 131 -1.20 6.89 -8.53
N LYS A 132 -2.44 6.87 -8.98
CA LYS A 132 -2.83 6.92 -10.39
C LYS A 132 -2.23 8.13 -11.11
N ASN A 133 -1.67 7.89 -12.30
CA ASN A 133 -1.05 8.90 -13.15
C ASN A 133 0.13 9.65 -12.46
N ASN A 134 0.68 9.08 -11.41
CA ASN A 134 1.79 9.66 -10.65
C ASN A 134 2.96 8.70 -10.55
N ILE A 135 2.75 7.50 -10.02
CA ILE A 135 3.80 6.50 -9.89
C ILE A 135 3.40 5.20 -10.58
N LYS A 136 4.41 4.40 -10.94
CA LYS A 136 4.21 3.08 -11.53
C LYS A 136 3.66 2.12 -10.46
N VAL A 137 2.56 1.43 -10.78
CA VAL A 137 1.99 0.34 -9.98
C VAL A 137 1.78 -0.86 -10.89
N ASP A 138 2.55 -1.91 -10.69
CA ASP A 138 2.41 -3.17 -11.41
C ASP A 138 1.45 -4.10 -10.66
N LEU A 139 0.53 -4.73 -11.39
CA LEU A 139 -0.39 -5.75 -10.86
C LEU A 139 0.04 -7.12 -11.34
N LYS A 140 0.19 -8.07 -10.42
CA LYS A 140 0.66 -9.42 -10.71
C LYS A 140 -0.23 -10.45 -10.03
N ARG A 141 -0.46 -11.59 -10.70
CA ARG A 141 -0.98 -12.79 -10.01
C ARG A 141 0.15 -13.52 -9.31
N GLY A 142 -0.11 -13.95 -8.11
CA GLY A 142 0.78 -14.82 -7.34
C GLY A 142 0.55 -16.29 -7.62
#